data_2f1a9c0299f402ad13da4dfb5e3d138e
#
_entry.id   2f1a9c0299f402ad13da4dfb5e3d138e
#
_cell.length_a   1.000
_cell.length_b   1.000
_cell.length_c   1.000
_cell.angle_alpha   90.00
_cell.angle_beta   90.00
_cell.angle_gamma   90.00
#
_symmetry.space_group_name_H-M   'P 1'
#
loop_
_entity.id
_entity.type
_entity.pdbx_description
1 polymer ?
#
loop_
_entity_poly.entity_id
_entity_poly.type
_entity_poly.pdbx_seq_one_letter_code
_entity_poly.pdbx_strand_id
1 'polypeptide(L)'
;MIALRCAGFNNVQLETAKQHNIRVCRVPAYSPEAVAEHAVAMLLTLNRKTHKAYNRVREQNFTLTGLLGFNLHGKVVGVIGTGNIGKAFCRIMLGFGCQVLLTILLKLMI
;
A
#
# COMPACT_ATOMS: atom_id res chain seq x y z
N MET A 1 1.09 -21.75 -22.66
CA MET A 1 0.50 -20.49 -22.14
C MET A 1 0.87 -20.32 -20.68
N ILE A 2 1.24 -19.12 -20.27
CA ILE A 2 1.45 -18.74 -18.86
C ILE A 2 0.30 -17.80 -18.46
N ALA A 3 -0.47 -18.17 -17.45
CA ALA A 3 -1.55 -17.35 -16.91
C ALA A 3 -1.16 -16.86 -15.51
N LEU A 4 -0.80 -15.58 -15.40
CA LEU A 4 -0.46 -14.95 -14.13
C LEU A 4 -1.75 -14.49 -13.44
N ARG A 5 -1.98 -14.94 -12.21
CA ARG A 5 -3.13 -14.52 -11.39
C ARG A 5 -2.87 -13.20 -10.64
N CYS A 6 -1.89 -12.44 -11.04
CA CYS A 6 -1.47 -11.17 -10.45
C CYS A 6 -1.33 -10.09 -11.52
N ALA A 7 -1.22 -8.84 -11.12
CA ALA A 7 -1.04 -7.72 -12.02
C ALA A 7 0.41 -7.57 -12.50
N GLY A 8 1.37 -7.82 -11.61
CA GLY A 8 2.80 -7.78 -11.96
C GLY A 8 3.22 -8.95 -12.85
N PHE A 9 4.17 -8.72 -13.73
CA PHE A 9 4.70 -9.74 -14.65
C PHE A 9 6.24 -9.74 -14.71
N ASN A 10 6.89 -9.10 -13.75
CA ASN A 10 8.36 -8.97 -13.71
C ASN A 10 9.07 -10.32 -13.51
N ASN A 11 8.34 -11.34 -13.09
CA ASN A 11 8.81 -12.72 -12.91
C ASN A 11 8.76 -13.54 -14.22
N VAL A 12 8.32 -12.94 -15.32
CA VAL A 12 8.28 -13.57 -16.64
C VAL A 12 9.09 -12.74 -17.62
N GLN A 13 10.06 -13.36 -18.25
CA GLN A 13 10.80 -12.72 -19.33
C GLN A 13 10.01 -12.82 -20.63
N LEU A 14 9.35 -11.72 -21.01
CA LEU A 14 8.41 -11.68 -22.13
C LEU A 14 9.05 -11.99 -23.47
N GLU A 15 10.30 -11.53 -23.70
CA GLU A 15 11.02 -11.77 -24.94
C GLU A 15 11.30 -13.27 -25.15
N THR A 16 11.75 -13.95 -24.10
CA THR A 16 11.96 -15.40 -24.14
C THR A 16 10.64 -16.15 -24.35
N ALA A 17 9.57 -15.74 -23.65
CA ALA A 17 8.26 -16.33 -23.85
C ALA A 17 7.79 -16.20 -25.32
N LYS A 18 8.02 -15.04 -25.93
CA LYS A 18 7.69 -14.78 -27.34
C LYS A 18 8.51 -15.67 -28.29
N GLN A 19 9.82 -15.81 -28.06
CA GLN A 19 10.69 -16.68 -28.87
C GLN A 19 10.23 -18.15 -28.87
N HIS A 20 9.66 -18.60 -27.75
CA HIS A 20 9.11 -19.94 -27.59
C HIS A 20 7.61 -20.06 -27.92
N ASN A 21 7.02 -19.03 -28.54
CA ASN A 21 5.57 -18.97 -28.87
C ASN A 21 4.66 -19.20 -27.63
N ILE A 22 5.11 -18.81 -26.43
CA ILE A 22 4.33 -18.92 -25.21
C ILE A 22 3.52 -17.65 -25.01
N ARG A 23 2.19 -17.77 -25.01
CA ARG A 23 1.30 -16.65 -24.66
C ARG A 23 1.35 -16.40 -23.17
N VAL A 24 1.46 -15.13 -22.77
CA VAL A 24 1.45 -14.69 -21.39
C VAL A 24 0.22 -13.81 -21.15
N CYS A 25 -0.61 -14.18 -20.19
CA CYS A 25 -1.79 -13.44 -19.78
C CYS A 25 -1.65 -13.06 -18.30
N ARG A 26 -2.25 -11.93 -17.91
CA ARG A 26 -2.26 -11.45 -16.52
C ARG A 26 -3.59 -10.79 -16.16
N VAL A 27 -3.81 -10.53 -14.90
CA VAL A 27 -4.92 -9.70 -14.41
C VAL A 27 -4.40 -8.25 -14.31
N PRO A 28 -4.82 -7.31 -15.17
CA PRO A 28 -4.19 -5.99 -15.28
C PRO A 28 -4.37 -5.12 -14.02
N ALA A 29 -5.52 -5.22 -13.36
CA ALA A 29 -5.79 -4.54 -12.09
C ALA A 29 -6.95 -5.27 -11.39
N TYR A 30 -6.73 -5.82 -10.21
CA TYR A 30 -7.78 -6.54 -9.51
C TYR A 30 -8.22 -5.91 -8.18
N SER A 31 -7.42 -5.14 -7.51
CA SER A 31 -7.82 -4.40 -6.29
C SER A 31 -6.72 -3.42 -5.82
N PRO A 32 -6.47 -2.31 -6.51
CA PRO A 32 -5.51 -1.33 -6.05
C PRO A 32 -5.94 -0.67 -4.73
N GLU A 33 -7.23 -0.55 -4.49
CA GLU A 33 -7.82 -0.01 -3.27
C GLU A 33 -7.45 -0.88 -2.06
N ALA A 34 -7.56 -2.21 -2.17
CA ALA A 34 -7.26 -3.12 -1.05
C ALA A 34 -5.82 -2.97 -0.56
N VAL A 35 -4.86 -2.78 -1.46
CA VAL A 35 -3.45 -2.56 -1.08
C VAL A 35 -3.27 -1.22 -0.38
N ALA A 36 -3.91 -0.17 -0.89
CA ALA A 36 -3.87 1.17 -0.30
C ALA A 36 -4.52 1.19 1.10
N GLU A 37 -5.69 0.58 1.23
CA GLU A 37 -6.42 0.45 2.50
C GLU A 37 -5.61 -0.36 3.53
N HIS A 38 -4.99 -1.45 3.10
CA HIS A 38 -4.13 -2.24 3.99
C HIS A 38 -2.93 -1.45 4.49
N ALA A 39 -2.29 -0.66 3.64
CA ALA A 39 -1.19 0.23 4.05
C ALA A 39 -1.65 1.24 5.11
N VAL A 40 -2.84 1.83 4.93
CA VAL A 40 -3.44 2.75 5.92
C VAL A 40 -3.80 2.02 7.21
N ALA A 41 -4.36 0.81 7.14
CA ALA A 41 -4.67 -0.01 8.31
C ALA A 41 -3.40 -0.31 9.13
N MET A 42 -2.29 -0.65 8.47
CA MET A 42 -1.00 -0.86 9.15
C MET A 42 -0.47 0.44 9.77
N LEU A 43 -0.54 1.55 9.05
CA LEU A 43 -0.15 2.87 9.55
C LEU A 43 -0.94 3.21 10.83
N LEU A 44 -2.26 3.07 10.80
CA LEU A 44 -3.12 3.35 11.95
C LEU A 44 -2.85 2.40 13.11
N THR A 45 -2.65 1.11 12.82
CA THR A 45 -2.32 0.11 13.83
C THR A 45 -1.01 0.43 14.56
N LEU A 46 0.01 0.84 13.81
CA LEU A 46 1.31 1.24 14.38
C LEU A 46 1.19 2.55 15.17
N ASN A 47 0.53 3.55 14.61
CA ASN A 47 0.37 4.87 15.23
C ASN A 47 -0.48 4.80 16.51
N ARG A 48 -1.65 4.17 16.43
CA ARG A 48 -2.61 4.08 17.54
C ARG A 48 -2.38 2.86 18.44
N LYS A 49 -1.45 1.97 18.07
CA LYS A 49 -1.05 0.78 18.84
C LYS A 49 -2.22 -0.12 19.22
N THR A 50 -3.22 -0.22 18.34
CA THR A 50 -4.48 -0.92 18.61
C THR A 50 -4.28 -2.38 18.99
N HIS A 51 -3.30 -3.06 18.38
CA HIS A 51 -2.93 -4.44 18.73
C HIS A 51 -2.40 -4.56 20.18
N LYS A 52 -1.62 -3.57 20.63
CA LYS A 52 -1.12 -3.56 22.02
C LYS A 52 -2.24 -3.26 23.02
N ALA A 53 -3.11 -2.30 22.68
CA ALA A 53 -4.26 -1.96 23.51
C ALA A 53 -5.21 -3.16 23.65
N TYR A 54 -5.49 -3.86 22.54
CA TYR A 54 -6.33 -5.07 22.55
C TYR A 54 -5.77 -6.15 23.47
N ASN A 55 -4.47 -6.48 23.36
CA ASN A 55 -3.84 -7.49 24.20
C ASN A 55 -3.87 -7.10 25.68
N ARG A 56 -3.56 -5.85 26.02
CA ARG A 56 -3.63 -5.35 27.40
C ARG A 56 -5.02 -5.50 28.01
N VAL A 57 -6.06 -5.13 27.29
CA VAL A 57 -7.43 -5.26 27.77
C VAL A 57 -7.78 -6.72 28.04
N ARG A 58 -7.35 -7.64 27.19
CA ARG A 58 -7.53 -9.08 27.40
C ARG A 58 -6.81 -9.61 28.64
N GLU A 59 -5.69 -8.99 29.00
CA GLU A 59 -4.90 -9.29 30.19
C GLU A 59 -5.37 -8.48 31.42
N GLN A 60 -6.54 -7.82 31.32
CA GLN A 60 -7.12 -6.94 32.36
C GLN A 60 -6.20 -5.78 32.77
N ASN A 61 -5.30 -5.36 31.88
CA ASN A 61 -4.42 -4.22 32.07
C ASN A 61 -4.97 -3.01 31.31
N PHE A 62 -5.52 -2.04 32.03
CA PHE A 62 -6.15 -0.83 31.48
C PHE A 62 -5.21 0.40 31.45
N THR A 63 -3.92 0.20 31.67
CA THR A 63 -2.93 1.28 31.68
C THR A 63 -2.78 1.91 30.30
N LEU A 64 -2.85 3.24 30.21
CA LEU A 64 -2.70 3.99 28.96
C LEU A 64 -1.24 4.29 28.59
N THR A 65 -0.31 4.05 29.51
CA THR A 65 1.12 4.34 29.32
C THR A 65 1.66 3.69 28.06
N GLY A 66 2.31 4.48 27.22
CA GLY A 66 2.94 4.00 25.99
C GLY A 66 1.95 3.74 24.82
N LEU A 67 0.65 4.06 24.96
CA LEU A 67 -0.34 3.92 23.88
C LEU A 67 -0.59 5.23 23.11
N LEU A 68 0.08 6.32 23.47
CA LEU A 68 -0.04 7.59 22.76
C LEU A 68 0.40 7.45 21.30
N GLY A 69 -0.41 7.98 20.40
CA GLY A 69 -0.13 8.21 19.00
C GLY A 69 -0.26 9.69 18.65
N PHE A 70 -0.24 10.00 17.36
CA PHE A 70 -0.44 11.36 16.85
C PHE A 70 -1.61 11.41 15.87
N ASN A 71 -2.15 12.62 15.65
CA ASN A 71 -3.19 12.81 14.63
C ASN A 71 -2.57 12.89 13.25
N LEU A 72 -3.18 12.23 12.28
CA LEU A 72 -2.79 12.32 10.87
C LEU A 72 -3.24 13.66 10.26
N HIS A 73 -4.35 14.20 10.74
CA HIS A 73 -4.87 15.48 10.26
C HIS A 73 -3.78 16.57 10.32
N GLY A 74 -3.64 17.31 9.23
CA GLY A 74 -2.63 18.37 9.09
C GLY A 74 -1.18 17.88 8.89
N LYS A 75 -0.94 16.57 8.86
CA LYS A 75 0.41 16.03 8.58
C LYS A 75 0.70 15.99 7.09
N VAL A 76 1.98 16.01 6.76
CA VAL A 76 2.47 15.87 5.39
C VAL A 76 2.80 14.42 5.11
N VAL A 77 2.29 13.88 4.01
CA VAL A 77 2.54 12.51 3.56
C VAL A 77 3.20 12.55 2.18
N GLY A 78 4.40 12.00 2.09
CA GLY A 78 5.10 11.83 0.82
C GLY A 78 4.74 10.49 0.18
N VAL A 79 4.33 10.51 -1.10
CA VAL A 79 4.00 9.31 -1.87
C VAL A 79 4.91 9.22 -3.09
N ILE A 80 5.70 8.14 -3.12
CA ILE A 80 6.61 7.83 -4.23
C ILE A 80 5.91 6.81 -5.13
N GLY A 81 5.58 7.23 -6.35
CA GLY A 81 4.84 6.44 -7.34
C GLY A 81 3.33 6.69 -7.29
N THR A 82 2.82 7.19 -8.43
CA THR A 82 1.42 7.61 -8.61
C THR A 82 0.64 6.68 -9.55
N GLY A 83 0.94 5.37 -9.48
CA GLY A 83 0.14 4.33 -10.13
C GLY A 83 -1.24 4.19 -9.47
N ASN A 84 -1.99 3.16 -9.86
CA ASN A 84 -3.36 2.96 -9.35
C ASN A 84 -3.41 2.88 -7.81
N ILE A 85 -2.48 2.14 -7.20
CA ILE A 85 -2.37 1.99 -5.74
C ILE A 85 -2.01 3.32 -5.08
N GLY A 86 -0.98 4.01 -5.60
CA GLY A 86 -0.56 5.31 -5.04
C GLY A 86 -1.66 6.37 -5.11
N LYS A 87 -2.43 6.41 -6.21
CA LYS A 87 -3.59 7.30 -6.33
C LYS A 87 -4.69 6.98 -5.32
N ALA A 88 -4.99 5.68 -5.09
CA ALA A 88 -5.95 5.25 -4.08
C ALA A 88 -5.49 5.66 -2.68
N PHE A 89 -4.23 5.39 -2.34
CA PHE A 89 -3.63 5.79 -1.06
C PHE A 89 -3.70 7.31 -0.84
N CYS A 90 -3.37 8.11 -1.86
CA CYS A 90 -3.46 9.57 -1.76
C CYS A 90 -4.87 10.05 -1.43
N ARG A 91 -5.91 9.48 -2.07
CA ARG A 91 -7.30 9.83 -1.79
C ARG A 91 -7.68 9.57 -0.33
N ILE A 92 -7.22 8.43 0.21
CA ILE A 92 -7.47 8.07 1.61
C ILE A 92 -6.78 9.08 2.54
N MET A 93 -5.50 9.41 2.26
CA MET A 93 -4.75 10.35 3.11
C MET A 93 -5.30 11.78 3.04
N LEU A 94 -5.80 12.23 1.89
CA LEU A 94 -6.55 13.49 1.77
C LEU A 94 -7.83 13.46 2.62
N GLY A 95 -8.54 12.31 2.66
CA GLY A 95 -9.70 12.11 3.54
C GLY A 95 -9.37 12.23 5.02
N PHE A 96 -8.15 11.90 5.43
CA PHE A 96 -7.64 12.15 6.80
C PHE A 96 -7.25 13.62 7.05
N GLY A 97 -7.35 14.50 6.06
CA GLY A 97 -6.92 15.89 6.17
C GLY A 97 -5.41 16.07 6.11
N CYS A 98 -4.69 15.12 5.53
CA CYS A 98 -3.25 15.24 5.29
C CYS A 98 -2.95 16.13 4.08
N GLN A 99 -1.78 16.77 4.10
CA GLN A 99 -1.17 17.35 2.89
C GLN A 99 -0.40 16.23 2.17
N VAL A 100 -0.69 16.01 0.89
CA VAL A 100 -0.06 14.93 0.14
C VAL A 100 0.95 15.51 -0.85
N LEU A 101 2.21 15.10 -0.71
CA LEU A 101 3.29 15.40 -1.64
C LEU A 101 3.51 14.19 -2.55
N LEU A 102 3.54 14.42 -3.86
CA LEU A 102 3.69 13.38 -4.86
C LEU A 102 5.04 13.50 -5.56
N THR A 103 5.70 12.37 -5.75
CA THR A 103 6.79 12.29 -6.71
C THR A 103 6.53 11.18 -7.72
N ILE A 104 6.80 11.48 -8.99
CA ILE A 104 6.75 10.53 -10.08
C ILE A 104 8.18 10.07 -10.32
N LEU A 105 8.44 8.78 -10.12
CA LEU A 105 9.67 8.18 -10.62
C LEU A 105 9.56 8.11 -12.15
N LEU A 106 10.02 9.14 -12.83
CA LEU A 106 10.35 9.02 -14.25
C LEU A 106 11.49 7.98 -14.32
N LYS A 107 11.19 6.82 -14.89
CA LYS A 107 12.21 5.85 -15.23
C LYS A 107 13.09 6.56 -16.28
N LEU A 108 14.23 7.11 -15.86
CA LEU A 108 15.29 7.47 -16.77
C LEU A 108 15.69 6.15 -17.45
N MET A 109 15.22 5.95 -18.67
CA MET A 109 15.79 4.93 -19.56
C MET A 109 17.19 5.42 -19.91
N ILE A 110 18.17 4.85 -19.25
CA ILE A 110 19.57 4.87 -19.68
C ILE A 110 19.77 3.61 -20.51
#